data_f017c7de4343e43aaa5b412b746b5589
#
_entry.id   f017c7de4343e43aaa5b412b746b5589
#
_cell.length_a   1.000
_cell.length_b   1.000
_cell.length_c   1.000
_cell.angle_alpha   90.00
_cell.angle_beta   90.00
_cell.angle_gamma   90.00
#
_symmetry.space_group_name_H-M   'P 1'
#
loop_
_entity.id
_entity.type
_entity.pdbx_description
1 polymer ?
#
loop_
_entity_poly.entity_id
_entity_poly.type
_entity_poly.pdbx_seq_one_letter_code
_entity_poly.pdbx_strand_id
1 'polypeptide(L)'
;ANLPFKLTTDQNKVIKEIISDLKEITPMNRFLQGDVGSGKTVVAAIACYLSYLNGYQSIIMAPTEILAQQHFQSISKLFEKSKIINPKSQINSNFKIPKIQLITGSTKKTTDHELQTTNFDIIIGTHALLNQKLKFNKVGLVIIDEQHRFGVNQRALLKEKTLNSHLLTMTATPIPRTVALTLYGELDLSYIEEMPKGRQII
;
A
#
# COMPACT_ATOMS: atom_id res chain seq x y z
N ALA A 1 4.16 16.13 3.58
CA ALA A 1 5.16 15.54 2.67
C ALA A 1 5.20 16.37 1.40
N ASN A 2 6.39 16.80 0.96
CA ASN A 2 6.54 17.51 -0.31
C ASN A 2 6.66 16.48 -1.42
N LEU A 3 5.55 16.18 -2.08
CA LEU A 3 5.53 15.33 -3.25
C LEU A 3 6.09 16.09 -4.48
N PRO A 4 6.70 15.38 -5.46
CA PRO A 4 7.23 16.00 -6.68
C PRO A 4 6.13 16.48 -7.66
N PHE A 5 4.88 16.36 -7.29
CA PHE A 5 3.70 16.76 -8.05
C PHE A 5 2.55 17.16 -7.12
N LYS A 6 1.53 17.81 -7.69
CA LYS A 6 0.30 18.12 -6.96
C LYS A 6 -0.66 16.93 -7.02
N LEU A 7 -1.23 16.57 -5.88
CA LEU A 7 -2.30 15.58 -5.82
C LEU A 7 -3.57 16.14 -6.45
N THR A 8 -4.37 15.25 -7.05
CA THR A 8 -5.72 15.60 -7.54
C THR A 8 -6.67 15.84 -6.35
N THR A 9 -7.83 16.41 -6.63
CA THR A 9 -8.86 16.65 -5.61
C THR A 9 -9.30 15.33 -4.98
N ASP A 10 -9.54 14.32 -5.81
CA ASP A 10 -9.97 13.00 -5.35
C ASP A 10 -8.90 12.30 -4.52
N GLN A 11 -7.64 12.34 -4.96
CA GLN A 11 -6.52 11.78 -4.19
C GLN A 11 -6.42 12.42 -2.81
N ASN A 12 -6.56 13.75 -2.72
CA ASN A 12 -6.54 14.46 -1.45
C ASN A 12 -7.72 14.07 -0.55
N LYS A 13 -8.92 13.89 -1.12
CA LYS A 13 -10.10 13.43 -0.40
C LYS A 13 -9.86 12.04 0.18
N VAL A 14 -9.46 11.09 -0.65
CA VAL A 14 -9.21 9.70 -0.23
C VAL A 14 -8.12 9.61 0.83
N ILE A 15 -7.04 10.38 0.71
CA ILE A 15 -5.99 10.43 1.72
C ILE A 15 -6.54 10.93 3.07
N LYS A 16 -7.44 11.92 3.08
CA LYS A 16 -8.08 12.39 4.32
C LYS A 16 -8.97 11.32 4.95
N GLU A 17 -9.72 10.58 4.13
CA GLU A 17 -10.53 9.44 4.58
C GLU A 17 -9.65 8.37 5.23
N ILE A 18 -8.56 7.96 4.57
CA ILE A 18 -7.61 6.99 5.12
C ILE A 18 -6.97 7.50 6.42
N ILE A 19 -6.59 8.79 6.49
CA ILE A 19 -6.04 9.39 7.72
C ILE A 19 -7.05 9.35 8.86
N SER A 20 -8.33 9.57 8.58
CA SER A 20 -9.38 9.45 9.58
C SER A 20 -9.47 8.04 10.13
N ASP A 21 -9.54 7.06 9.23
CA ASP A 21 -9.65 5.64 9.61
C ASP A 21 -8.43 5.14 10.39
N LEU A 22 -7.22 5.56 9.99
CA LEU A 22 -5.98 5.17 10.68
C LEU A 22 -5.89 5.71 12.13
N LYS A 23 -6.76 6.63 12.52
CA LYS A 23 -6.86 7.16 13.89
C LYS A 23 -7.90 6.43 14.75
N GLU A 24 -8.77 5.67 14.12
CA GLU A 24 -9.83 4.95 14.81
C GLU A 24 -9.27 3.71 15.53
N ILE A 25 -9.94 3.30 16.61
CA ILE A 25 -9.60 2.08 17.35
C ILE A 25 -9.96 0.84 16.51
N THR A 26 -11.02 0.93 15.74
CA THR A 26 -11.46 -0.15 14.84
C THR A 26 -10.57 -0.18 13.60
N PRO A 27 -10.01 -1.33 13.23
CA PRO A 27 -9.19 -1.44 12.03
C PRO A 27 -9.97 -1.02 10.78
N MET A 28 -9.38 -0.13 9.98
CA MET A 28 -9.89 0.26 8.67
C MET A 28 -10.10 -0.97 7.78
N ASN A 29 -11.22 -1.03 7.09
CA ASN A 29 -11.46 -1.97 5.99
C ASN A 29 -11.99 -1.16 4.80
N ARG A 30 -11.07 -0.64 3.97
CA ARG A 30 -11.39 0.32 2.91
C ARG A 30 -11.04 -0.22 1.53
N PHE A 31 -11.93 0.03 0.59
CA PHE A 31 -11.78 -0.32 -0.81
C PHE A 31 -11.55 0.94 -1.64
N LEU A 32 -10.42 1.01 -2.31
CA LEU A 32 -10.03 2.12 -3.17
C LEU A 32 -10.16 1.72 -4.64
N GLN A 33 -11.12 2.31 -5.31
CA GLN A 33 -11.37 2.12 -6.72
C GLN A 33 -10.90 3.33 -7.53
N GLY A 34 -10.36 3.07 -8.72
CA GLY A 34 -9.99 4.11 -9.67
C GLY A 34 -9.32 3.51 -10.89
N ASP A 35 -9.39 4.18 -12.01
CA ASP A 35 -8.83 3.72 -13.27
C ASP A 35 -7.32 3.48 -13.23
N VAL A 36 -6.80 2.77 -14.22
CA VAL A 36 -5.37 2.58 -14.40
C VAL A 36 -4.73 3.95 -14.61
N GLY A 37 -3.79 4.29 -13.71
CA GLY A 37 -3.12 5.58 -13.78
C GLY A 37 -3.77 6.72 -12.98
N SER A 38 -4.90 6.51 -12.31
CA SER A 38 -5.50 7.50 -11.41
C SER A 38 -4.64 7.86 -10.18
N GLY A 39 -3.57 7.08 -9.93
CA GLY A 39 -2.63 7.33 -8.84
C GLY A 39 -2.92 6.59 -7.55
N LYS A 40 -3.64 5.47 -7.57
CA LYS A 40 -3.85 4.60 -6.40
C LYS A 40 -2.55 4.27 -5.66
N THR A 41 -1.47 3.97 -6.41
CA THR A 41 -0.15 3.68 -5.85
C THR A 41 0.43 4.84 -5.04
N VAL A 42 0.14 6.08 -5.42
CA VAL A 42 0.57 7.27 -4.65
C VAL A 42 -0.18 7.35 -3.33
N VAL A 43 -1.48 7.10 -3.34
CA VAL A 43 -2.31 7.05 -2.11
C VAL A 43 -1.80 5.93 -1.19
N ALA A 44 -1.53 4.75 -1.75
CA ALA A 44 -0.95 3.62 -1.02
C ALA A 44 0.41 3.97 -0.38
N ALA A 45 1.30 4.63 -1.14
CA ALA A 45 2.61 5.06 -0.63
C ALA A 45 2.48 6.06 0.54
N ILE A 46 1.53 6.99 0.45
CA ILE A 46 1.27 7.95 1.53
C ILE A 46 0.74 7.23 2.77
N ALA A 47 -0.18 6.28 2.61
CA ALA A 47 -0.71 5.47 3.72
C ALA A 47 0.41 4.65 4.40
N CYS A 48 1.30 4.00 3.61
CA CYS A 48 2.47 3.31 4.14
C CYS A 48 3.41 4.26 4.90
N TYR A 49 3.63 5.46 4.38
CA TYR A 49 4.47 6.46 5.04
C TYR A 49 3.89 6.91 6.37
N LEU A 50 2.57 7.09 6.45
CA LEU A 50 1.89 7.42 7.71
C LEU A 50 2.00 6.29 8.74
N SER A 51 1.85 5.04 8.31
CA SER A 51 2.06 3.86 9.15
C SER A 51 3.49 3.81 9.69
N TYR A 52 4.49 4.03 8.82
CA TYR A 52 5.90 4.12 9.19
C TYR A 52 6.20 5.20 10.22
N LEU A 53 5.66 6.41 10.05
CA LEU A 53 5.85 7.52 11.00
C LEU A 53 5.31 7.19 12.41
N ASN A 54 4.34 6.28 12.50
CA ASN A 54 3.78 5.79 13.76
C ASN A 54 4.47 4.51 14.28
N GLY A 55 5.57 4.09 13.66
CA GLY A 55 6.35 2.94 14.10
C GLY A 55 5.77 1.58 13.73
N TYR A 56 4.88 1.54 12.72
CA TYR A 56 4.28 0.31 12.20
C TYR A 56 4.83 -0.08 10.84
N GLN A 57 4.91 -1.37 10.60
CA GLN A 57 5.26 -1.96 9.32
C GLN A 57 4.04 -1.99 8.40
N SER A 58 4.27 -1.81 7.09
CA SER A 58 3.25 -1.96 6.05
C SER A 58 3.57 -3.11 5.10
N ILE A 59 2.53 -3.82 4.65
CA ILE A 59 2.62 -4.89 3.68
C ILE A 59 1.82 -4.51 2.43
N ILE A 60 2.41 -4.66 1.25
CA ILE A 60 1.72 -4.50 -0.04
C ILE A 60 1.76 -5.83 -0.79
N MET A 61 0.60 -6.41 -1.03
CA MET A 61 0.43 -7.62 -1.82
C MET A 61 0.01 -7.29 -3.25
N ALA A 62 0.78 -7.78 -4.21
CA ALA A 62 0.45 -7.72 -5.63
C ALA A 62 0.19 -9.13 -6.20
N PRO A 63 -0.69 -9.28 -7.20
CA PRO A 63 -1.05 -10.60 -7.74
C PRO A 63 0.07 -11.27 -8.54
N THR A 64 0.99 -10.49 -9.10
CA THR A 64 2.10 -10.99 -9.91
C THR A 64 3.44 -10.38 -9.50
N GLU A 65 4.54 -11.06 -9.83
CA GLU A 65 5.89 -10.55 -9.56
C GLU A 65 6.18 -9.25 -10.32
N ILE A 66 5.67 -9.11 -11.53
CA ILE A 66 5.83 -7.89 -12.36
C ILE A 66 5.17 -6.69 -11.65
N LEU A 67 3.94 -6.86 -11.16
CA LEU A 67 3.24 -5.80 -10.43
C LEU A 67 3.90 -5.50 -9.09
N ALA A 68 4.39 -6.51 -8.38
CA ALA A 68 5.16 -6.30 -7.15
C ALA A 68 6.45 -5.48 -7.42
N GLN A 69 7.18 -5.79 -8.49
CA GLN A 69 8.34 -5.01 -8.91
C GLN A 69 7.99 -3.58 -9.32
N GLN A 70 6.87 -3.38 -10.04
CA GLN A 70 6.38 -2.04 -10.41
C GLN A 70 6.03 -1.20 -9.18
N HIS A 71 5.33 -1.78 -8.20
CA HIS A 71 5.04 -1.10 -6.93
C HIS A 71 6.33 -0.75 -6.19
N PHE A 72 7.26 -1.70 -6.09
CA PHE A 72 8.56 -1.47 -5.44
C PHE A 72 9.31 -0.30 -6.07
N GLN A 73 9.46 -0.30 -7.41
CA GLN A 73 10.15 0.78 -8.13
C GLN A 73 9.44 2.12 -8.00
N SER A 74 8.10 2.14 -8.11
CA SER A 74 7.31 3.37 -8.07
C SER A 74 7.36 4.01 -6.69
N ILE A 75 7.22 3.22 -5.63
CA ILE A 75 7.20 3.70 -4.24
C ILE A 75 8.61 4.13 -3.81
N SER A 76 9.66 3.36 -4.15
CA SER A 76 11.05 3.74 -3.88
C SER A 76 11.41 5.07 -4.54
N LYS A 77 11.12 5.22 -5.84
CA LYS A 77 11.34 6.48 -6.57
C LYS A 77 10.56 7.65 -5.99
N LEU A 78 9.33 7.41 -5.49
CA LEU A 78 8.52 8.46 -4.89
C LEU A 78 9.19 9.00 -3.60
N PHE A 79 9.66 8.12 -2.74
CA PHE A 79 10.32 8.53 -1.49
C PHE A 79 11.69 9.17 -1.73
N GLU A 80 12.47 8.66 -2.67
CA GLU A 80 13.75 9.27 -3.08
C GLU A 80 13.56 10.69 -3.62
N LYS A 81 12.61 10.88 -4.55
CA LYS A 81 12.32 12.21 -5.13
C LYS A 81 11.77 13.18 -4.09
N SER A 82 10.96 12.72 -3.14
CA SER A 82 10.44 13.56 -2.06
C SER A 82 11.54 14.09 -1.14
N LYS A 83 12.66 13.36 -1.00
CA LYS A 83 13.86 13.82 -0.27
C LYS A 83 14.60 14.94 -1.01
N ILE A 84 14.67 14.86 -2.34
CA ILE A 84 15.46 15.79 -3.18
C ILE A 84 14.81 17.19 -3.24
N ILE A 85 13.48 17.27 -3.16
CA ILE A 85 12.75 18.54 -3.35
C ILE A 85 12.88 19.49 -2.14
N ASN A 86 13.43 19.03 -1.02
CA ASN A 86 13.55 19.86 0.19
C ASN A 86 14.97 20.03 0.74
N PRO A 87 16.00 20.35 -0.07
CA PRO A 87 17.35 20.61 0.44
C PRO A 87 17.47 21.92 1.23
N LYS A 88 16.48 22.81 1.17
CA LYS A 88 16.53 24.17 1.79
C LYS A 88 15.54 24.41 2.93
N SER A 89 14.58 23.53 3.18
CA SER A 89 13.76 23.67 4.38
C SER A 89 14.54 23.13 5.59
N GLN A 90 15.19 24.02 6.33
CA GLN A 90 15.78 23.76 7.64
C GLN A 90 14.73 23.30 8.69
N ILE A 91 13.50 23.08 8.28
CA ILE A 91 12.39 22.59 9.11
C ILE A 91 12.25 21.09 8.84
N ASN A 92 12.88 20.30 9.69
CA ASN A 92 12.88 18.84 9.84
C ASN A 92 14.03 18.08 9.15
N SER A 93 15.18 18.09 9.80
CA SER A 93 16.29 17.13 9.66
C SER A 93 15.87 15.65 9.90
N ASN A 94 14.58 15.38 10.10
CA ASN A 94 14.04 14.08 10.51
C ASN A 94 13.24 13.34 9.44
N PHE A 95 13.32 13.73 8.14
CA PHE A 95 12.71 12.93 7.09
C PHE A 95 13.53 11.66 6.88
N LYS A 96 13.13 10.59 7.57
CA LYS A 96 13.70 9.27 7.39
C LYS A 96 12.98 8.58 6.23
N ILE A 97 13.73 8.00 5.29
CA ILE A 97 13.17 7.18 4.21
C ILE A 97 12.87 5.80 4.78
N PRO A 98 11.64 5.28 4.60
CA PRO A 98 11.33 3.91 5.00
C PRO A 98 12.21 2.92 4.22
N LYS A 99 12.65 1.87 4.89
CA LYS A 99 13.34 0.75 4.27
C LYS A 99 12.31 -0.15 3.58
N ILE A 100 12.46 -0.36 2.28
CA ILE A 100 11.52 -1.14 1.48
C ILE A 100 12.18 -2.44 1.04
N GLN A 101 11.46 -3.55 1.12
CA GLN A 101 11.89 -4.85 0.64
C GLN A 101 10.89 -5.44 -0.35
N LEU A 102 11.40 -6.06 -1.40
CA LEU A 102 10.64 -6.84 -2.35
C LEU A 102 10.81 -8.34 -2.05
N ILE A 103 9.70 -9.09 -1.93
CA ILE A 103 9.68 -10.53 -1.69
C ILE A 103 8.76 -11.18 -2.72
N THR A 104 9.35 -11.94 -3.64
CA THR A 104 8.65 -12.71 -4.67
C THR A 104 9.09 -14.17 -4.65
N GLY A 105 8.45 -15.02 -5.44
CA GLY A 105 8.86 -16.41 -5.57
C GLY A 105 10.29 -16.58 -6.07
N SER A 106 10.75 -15.70 -6.95
CA SER A 106 12.11 -15.70 -7.51
C SER A 106 13.16 -15.24 -6.50
N THR A 107 12.86 -14.27 -5.64
CA THR A 107 13.78 -13.81 -4.58
C THR A 107 14.07 -14.86 -3.52
N LYS A 108 13.19 -15.85 -3.36
CA LYS A 108 13.35 -16.94 -2.39
C LYS A 108 14.49 -17.90 -2.69
N LYS A 109 14.97 -17.96 -3.94
CA LYS A 109 16.01 -18.88 -4.38
C LYS A 109 17.43 -18.42 -4.04
N THR A 110 17.62 -17.18 -3.60
CA THR A 110 18.95 -16.57 -3.47
C THR A 110 19.49 -16.46 -2.05
N THR A 111 18.70 -16.76 -1.02
CA THR A 111 19.19 -16.66 0.37
C THR A 111 18.57 -17.74 1.27
N ASP A 112 19.38 -18.71 1.69
CA ASP A 112 19.11 -19.64 2.80
C ASP A 112 19.07 -18.94 4.19
N HIS A 113 19.24 -17.63 4.22
CA HIS A 113 19.07 -16.85 5.43
C HIS A 113 17.58 -16.53 5.61
N GLU A 114 17.06 -16.79 6.81
CA GLU A 114 15.77 -16.30 7.27
C GLU A 114 15.64 -14.83 6.81
N LEU A 115 14.77 -14.58 5.83
CA LEU A 115 14.50 -13.22 5.37
C LEU A 115 13.99 -12.42 6.58
N GLN A 116 14.89 -11.65 7.18
CA GLN A 116 14.57 -10.81 8.34
C GLN A 116 13.66 -9.68 7.90
N THR A 117 12.39 -9.98 7.67
CA THR A 117 11.35 -9.00 7.32
C THR A 117 11.17 -7.94 8.40
N THR A 118 11.61 -8.24 9.62
CA THR A 118 11.50 -7.35 10.79
C THR A 118 12.33 -6.06 10.70
N ASN A 119 13.34 -6.02 9.82
CA ASN A 119 14.23 -4.85 9.65
C ASN A 119 13.77 -3.86 8.58
N PHE A 120 12.61 -4.11 7.97
CA PHE A 120 12.05 -3.28 6.91
C PHE A 120 10.75 -2.64 7.35
N ASP A 121 10.49 -1.44 6.86
CA ASP A 121 9.31 -0.66 7.20
C ASP A 121 8.15 -0.93 6.24
N ILE A 122 8.46 -1.20 4.97
CA ILE A 122 7.48 -1.53 3.93
C ILE A 122 7.94 -2.79 3.22
N ILE A 123 7.08 -3.78 3.15
CA ILE A 123 7.33 -5.04 2.46
C ILE A 123 6.35 -5.17 1.30
N ILE A 124 6.89 -5.35 0.11
CA ILE A 124 6.12 -5.49 -1.13
C ILE A 124 6.36 -6.89 -1.68
N GLY A 125 5.31 -7.58 -2.09
CA GLY A 125 5.52 -8.90 -2.66
C GLY A 125 4.25 -9.54 -3.20
N THR A 126 4.37 -10.83 -3.50
CA THR A 126 3.28 -11.66 -4.00
C THR A 126 2.77 -12.60 -2.91
N HIS A 127 2.05 -13.65 -3.28
CA HIS A 127 1.66 -14.74 -2.37
C HIS A 127 2.85 -15.35 -1.59
N ALA A 128 4.08 -15.10 -2.00
CA ALA A 128 5.27 -15.49 -1.24
C ALA A 128 5.29 -14.91 0.19
N LEU A 129 4.61 -13.77 0.42
CA LEU A 129 4.44 -13.14 1.74
C LEU A 129 3.60 -13.99 2.71
N LEU A 130 2.80 -14.93 2.21
CA LEU A 130 1.97 -15.82 3.01
C LEU A 130 2.75 -16.99 3.61
N ASN A 131 4.04 -17.14 3.27
CA ASN A 131 4.86 -18.21 3.81
C ASN A 131 4.93 -18.13 5.32
N GLN A 132 4.65 -19.24 6.00
CA GLN A 132 4.63 -19.35 7.46
C GLN A 132 5.97 -18.99 8.14
N LYS A 133 7.09 -19.17 7.45
CA LYS A 133 8.43 -18.82 7.95
C LYS A 133 8.72 -17.33 8.03
N LEU A 134 7.95 -16.50 7.31
CA LEU A 134 8.11 -15.04 7.36
C LEU A 134 7.46 -14.48 8.63
N LYS A 135 8.23 -13.78 9.41
CA LYS A 135 7.77 -13.08 10.62
C LYS A 135 7.76 -11.58 10.35
N PHE A 136 6.65 -10.93 10.58
CA PHE A 136 6.49 -9.49 10.46
C PHE A 136 6.56 -8.83 11.84
N ASN A 137 6.89 -7.54 11.87
CA ASN A 137 6.98 -6.77 13.11
C ASN A 137 5.90 -5.68 13.12
N LYS A 138 5.01 -5.72 14.11
CA LYS A 138 3.97 -4.68 14.35
C LYS A 138 3.31 -4.18 13.05
N VAL A 139 2.71 -5.08 12.29
CA VAL A 139 2.01 -4.69 11.04
C VAL A 139 0.81 -3.81 11.39
N GLY A 140 0.82 -2.55 10.93
CA GLY A 140 -0.29 -1.62 11.10
C GLY A 140 -1.16 -1.47 9.86
N LEU A 141 -0.59 -1.71 8.66
CA LEU A 141 -1.31 -1.54 7.40
C LEU A 141 -1.01 -2.67 6.43
N VAL A 142 -2.06 -3.22 5.85
CA VAL A 142 -2.01 -4.17 4.75
C VAL A 142 -2.70 -3.57 3.54
N ILE A 143 -2.03 -3.61 2.39
CA ILE A 143 -2.56 -3.16 1.11
C ILE A 143 -2.62 -4.35 0.18
N ILE A 144 -3.77 -4.60 -0.43
CA ILE A 144 -3.97 -5.66 -1.42
C ILE A 144 -4.32 -5.02 -2.76
N ASP A 145 -3.47 -5.21 -3.75
CA ASP A 145 -3.75 -4.76 -5.11
C ASP A 145 -4.47 -5.86 -5.90
N GLU A 146 -5.54 -5.48 -6.61
CA GLU A 146 -6.37 -6.39 -7.42
C GLU A 146 -6.85 -7.63 -6.63
N GLN A 147 -7.51 -7.41 -5.51
CA GLN A 147 -7.94 -8.44 -4.55
C GLN A 147 -8.68 -9.63 -5.18
N HIS A 148 -9.42 -9.42 -6.27
CA HIS A 148 -10.16 -10.47 -6.97
C HIS A 148 -9.27 -11.60 -7.51
N ARG A 149 -7.97 -11.36 -7.63
CA ARG A 149 -6.97 -12.35 -8.06
C ARG A 149 -6.43 -13.22 -6.91
N PHE A 150 -6.85 -12.95 -5.67
CA PHE A 150 -6.45 -13.72 -4.50
C PHE A 150 -7.57 -14.66 -4.04
N GLY A 151 -7.21 -15.93 -3.81
CA GLY A 151 -8.13 -16.92 -3.26
C GLY A 151 -8.56 -16.61 -1.82
N VAL A 152 -9.71 -17.16 -1.40
CA VAL A 152 -10.26 -16.99 -0.05
C VAL A 152 -9.25 -17.39 1.03
N ASN A 153 -8.57 -18.54 0.85
CA ASN A 153 -7.58 -19.06 1.80
C ASN A 153 -6.36 -18.12 1.94
N GLN A 154 -5.93 -17.48 0.86
CA GLN A 154 -4.81 -16.54 0.89
C GLN A 154 -5.13 -15.28 1.71
N ARG A 155 -6.36 -14.78 1.59
CA ARG A 155 -6.84 -13.64 2.37
C ARG A 155 -6.98 -13.99 3.86
N ALA A 156 -7.48 -15.18 4.17
CA ALA A 156 -7.58 -15.67 5.54
C ALA A 156 -6.21 -15.77 6.21
N LEU A 157 -5.22 -16.37 5.53
CA LEU A 157 -3.84 -16.46 6.02
C LEU A 157 -3.20 -15.11 6.25
N LEU A 158 -3.44 -14.14 5.36
CA LEU A 158 -2.92 -12.78 5.54
C LEU A 158 -3.54 -12.12 6.76
N LYS A 159 -4.86 -12.23 6.91
CA LYS A 159 -5.59 -11.69 8.07
C LYS A 159 -5.10 -12.30 9.38
N GLU A 160 -4.84 -13.59 9.42
CA GLU A 160 -4.28 -14.27 10.59
C GLU A 160 -2.89 -13.75 10.96
N LYS A 161 -2.01 -13.56 9.97
CA LYS A 161 -0.66 -13.02 10.17
C LYS A 161 -0.61 -11.56 10.59
N THR A 162 -1.66 -10.80 10.30
CA THR A 162 -1.74 -9.35 10.48
C THR A 162 -2.94 -8.95 11.34
N LEU A 163 -3.16 -9.71 12.41
CA LEU A 163 -4.25 -9.47 13.37
C LEU A 163 -4.29 -7.99 13.78
N ASN A 164 -5.49 -7.40 13.66
CA ASN A 164 -5.75 -5.99 14.00
C ASN A 164 -5.06 -4.93 13.12
N SER A 165 -4.57 -5.28 11.93
CA SER A 165 -4.06 -4.29 11.00
C SER A 165 -5.18 -3.64 10.17
N HIS A 166 -4.97 -2.39 9.78
CA HIS A 166 -5.80 -1.70 8.79
C HIS A 166 -5.65 -2.37 7.43
N LEU A 167 -6.76 -2.51 6.70
CA LEU A 167 -6.80 -3.11 5.36
C LEU A 167 -7.22 -2.08 4.32
N LEU A 168 -6.40 -1.88 3.30
CA LEU A 168 -6.70 -1.10 2.11
C LEU A 168 -6.67 -2.01 0.90
N THR A 169 -7.79 -2.18 0.25
CA THR A 169 -7.88 -2.95 -1.01
C THR A 169 -7.94 -1.99 -2.19
N MET A 170 -7.13 -2.22 -3.21
CA MET A 170 -7.11 -1.41 -4.43
C MET A 170 -7.58 -2.22 -5.64
N THR A 171 -8.31 -1.59 -6.56
CA THR A 171 -8.65 -2.17 -7.86
C THR A 171 -8.80 -1.11 -8.95
N ALA A 172 -8.50 -1.52 -10.19
CA ALA A 172 -8.82 -0.75 -11.38
C ALA A 172 -10.17 -1.17 -11.99
N THR A 173 -10.69 -2.35 -11.63
CA THR A 173 -11.98 -2.80 -12.16
C THR A 173 -13.13 -2.09 -11.44
N PRO A 174 -14.07 -1.45 -12.17
CA PRO A 174 -15.24 -0.85 -11.56
C PRO A 174 -16.14 -1.94 -10.98
N ILE A 175 -16.33 -1.92 -9.66
CA ILE A 175 -17.29 -2.79 -8.98
C ILE A 175 -18.48 -1.93 -8.56
N PRO A 176 -19.70 -2.24 -9.00
CA PRO A 176 -20.88 -1.51 -8.54
C PRO A 176 -20.96 -1.52 -7.01
N ARG A 177 -21.30 -0.36 -6.43
CA ARG A 177 -21.35 -0.18 -4.97
C ARG A 177 -22.20 -1.25 -4.27
N THR A 178 -23.34 -1.60 -4.85
CA THR A 178 -24.23 -2.64 -4.34
C THR A 178 -23.56 -4.00 -4.28
N VAL A 179 -22.79 -4.36 -5.32
CA VAL A 179 -22.04 -5.61 -5.39
C VAL A 179 -20.89 -5.63 -4.37
N ALA A 180 -20.17 -4.51 -4.22
CA ALA A 180 -19.11 -4.39 -3.24
C ALA A 180 -19.64 -4.59 -1.81
N LEU A 181 -20.73 -3.95 -1.44
CA LEU A 181 -21.37 -4.09 -0.13
C LEU A 181 -21.89 -5.51 0.12
N THR A 182 -22.43 -6.17 -0.91
CA THR A 182 -22.96 -7.54 -0.79
C THR A 182 -21.82 -8.57 -0.62
N LEU A 183 -20.72 -8.41 -1.34
CA LEU A 183 -19.61 -9.37 -1.33
C LEU A 183 -18.66 -9.21 -0.16
N TYR A 184 -18.50 -7.98 0.36
CA TYR A 184 -17.44 -7.66 1.32
C TYR A 184 -17.97 -7.16 2.68
N GLY A 185 -19.30 -7.02 2.84
CA GLY A 185 -19.92 -6.62 4.10
C GLY A 185 -19.67 -5.15 4.45
N GLU A 186 -19.36 -4.87 5.71
CA GLU A 186 -19.01 -3.53 6.20
C GLU A 186 -17.66 -3.08 5.63
N LEU A 187 -17.71 -2.31 4.56
CA LEU A 187 -16.55 -1.87 3.80
C LEU A 187 -16.72 -0.40 3.42
N ASP A 188 -15.73 0.40 3.71
CA ASP A 188 -15.69 1.78 3.27
C ASP A 188 -15.21 1.88 1.82
N LEU A 189 -15.90 2.69 1.02
CA LEU A 189 -15.59 2.86 -0.41
C LEU A 189 -15.03 4.24 -0.69
N SER A 190 -13.90 4.27 -1.38
CA SER A 190 -13.27 5.49 -1.91
C SER A 190 -13.07 5.37 -3.41
N TYR A 191 -13.28 6.47 -4.13
CA TYR A 191 -13.15 6.53 -5.58
C TYR A 191 -12.16 7.61 -5.99
N ILE A 192 -11.32 7.32 -6.99
CA ILE A 192 -10.48 8.28 -7.69
C ILE A 192 -10.90 8.27 -9.16
N GLU A 193 -11.68 9.27 -9.56
CA GLU A 193 -12.16 9.46 -10.93
C GLU A 193 -11.27 10.45 -11.69
N GLU A 194 -10.71 11.43 -10.98
CA GLU A 194 -9.87 12.47 -11.55
C GLU A 194 -8.49 11.92 -11.94
N MET A 195 -8.11 12.11 -13.21
CA MET A 195 -6.77 11.73 -13.71
C MET A 195 -5.74 12.82 -13.39
N PRO A 196 -4.52 12.46 -12.99
CA PRO A 196 -3.44 13.44 -12.81
C PRO A 196 -3.12 14.17 -14.10
N LYS A 197 -2.93 15.51 -14.02
CA LYS A 197 -2.59 16.35 -15.17
C LYS A 197 -1.29 15.87 -15.83
N GLY A 198 -1.29 15.81 -17.18
CA GLY A 198 -0.12 15.43 -17.99
C GLY A 198 -0.06 13.94 -18.39
N ARG A 199 -1.05 13.13 -18.05
CA ARG A 199 -1.20 11.78 -18.60
C ARG A 199 -2.18 11.79 -19.77
N GLN A 200 -1.75 11.24 -20.91
CA GLN A 200 -2.65 10.94 -22.02
C GLN A 200 -3.52 9.72 -21.65
N ILE A 201 -4.80 9.84 -21.94
CA ILE A 201 -5.74 8.70 -21.90
C ILE A 201 -5.28 7.77 -23.05
N ILE A 202 -4.89 6.56 -22.72
CA ILE A 202 -4.54 5.51 -23.69
C ILE A 202 -5.83 4.80 -24.07
#